data_49c473e69bd8964ec070737985fd63c3
#
_entry.id   49c473e69bd8964ec070737985fd63c3
#
_cell.length_a   1.000
_cell.length_b   1.000
_cell.length_c   1.000
_cell.angle_alpha   90.00
_cell.angle_beta   90.00
_cell.angle_gamma   90.00
#
_symmetry.space_group_name_H-M   'P 1'
#
loop_
_entity.id
_entity.type
_entity.pdbx_description
1 polymer ?
#
loop_
_entity_poly.entity_id
_entity_poly.type
_entity_poly.pdbx_seq_one_letter_code
_entity_poly.pdbx_strand_id
1 'polypeptide(L)'
;METTLAGWTDQEQAVARAAFAVAYNRAIDGVITAVRQQVDGLQSVDSLWQLHDFLSIQRHVIEGRFDFRLDGILFVFASLVKDGLLQFEELQGLDADKMGKITAMARF
;
A
#
# COMPACT_ATOMS: atom_id res chain seq x y z
N MET A 1 30.31 6.40 -0.70
CA MET A 1 29.54 7.20 0.28
C MET A 1 28.08 7.22 -0.13
N GLU A 2 27.17 6.86 0.76
CA GLU A 2 25.76 6.85 0.42
C GLU A 2 25.22 8.28 0.27
N THR A 3 24.41 8.50 -0.76
CA THR A 3 23.68 9.75 -0.94
C THR A 3 22.48 9.77 -0.03
N THR A 4 22.23 10.91 0.63
CA THR A 4 21.08 11.07 1.51
C THR A 4 20.15 12.13 0.96
N LEU A 5 18.86 11.79 0.84
CA LEU A 5 17.82 12.70 0.41
C LEU A 5 16.75 12.75 1.51
N ALA A 6 16.56 13.92 2.12
CA ALA A 6 15.56 14.12 3.18
C ALA A 6 15.70 13.12 4.34
N GLY A 7 16.94 12.77 4.71
CA GLY A 7 17.20 11.79 5.76
C GLY A 7 17.11 10.33 5.32
N TRP A 8 17.07 10.07 4.03
CA TRP A 8 16.98 8.73 3.45
C TRP A 8 18.25 8.39 2.67
N THR A 9 18.92 7.31 3.04
CA THR A 9 20.05 6.81 2.27
C THR A 9 19.57 6.16 0.97
N ASP A 10 20.48 5.98 0.01
CA ASP A 10 20.14 5.28 -1.24
C ASP A 10 19.62 3.87 -0.97
N GLN A 11 20.23 3.17 -0.01
CA GLN A 11 19.80 1.83 0.38
C GLN A 11 18.39 1.85 0.97
N GLU A 12 18.10 2.81 1.84
CA GLU A 12 16.77 2.95 2.43
C GLU A 12 15.72 3.28 1.37
N GLN A 13 16.07 4.12 0.40
CA GLN A 13 15.17 4.43 -0.71
C GLN A 13 14.86 3.19 -1.54
N ALA A 14 15.85 2.34 -1.79
CA ALA A 14 15.66 1.10 -2.53
C ALA A 14 14.74 0.13 -1.77
N VAL A 15 14.92 0.01 -0.46
CA VAL A 15 14.05 -0.80 0.40
C VAL A 15 12.62 -0.26 0.34
N ALA A 16 12.44 1.04 0.45
CA ALA A 16 11.14 1.68 0.43
C ALA A 16 10.42 1.44 -0.91
N ARG A 17 11.12 1.60 -2.02
CA ARG A 17 10.53 1.39 -3.35
C ARG A 17 10.12 -0.05 -3.56
N ALA A 18 10.93 -1.01 -3.13
CA ALA A 18 10.62 -2.42 -3.25
C ALA A 18 9.40 -2.81 -2.40
N ALA A 19 9.36 -2.35 -1.16
CA ALA A 19 8.23 -2.61 -0.26
C ALA A 19 6.93 -1.99 -0.79
N PHE A 20 7.00 -0.77 -1.28
CA PHE A 20 5.86 -0.07 -1.88
C PHE A 20 5.29 -0.85 -3.06
N ALA A 21 6.17 -1.33 -3.96
CA ALA A 21 5.74 -2.11 -5.13
C ALA A 21 5.07 -3.43 -4.73
N VAL A 22 5.62 -4.13 -3.74
CA VAL A 22 5.03 -5.37 -3.24
C VAL A 22 3.63 -5.12 -2.68
N ALA A 23 3.48 -4.11 -1.84
CA ALA A 23 2.18 -3.77 -1.24
C ALA A 23 1.17 -3.35 -2.30
N TYR A 24 1.59 -2.56 -3.29
CA TYR A 24 0.72 -2.14 -4.39
C TYR A 24 0.20 -3.36 -5.16
N ASN A 25 1.09 -4.29 -5.53
CA ASN A 25 0.69 -5.49 -6.27
C ASN A 25 -0.28 -6.35 -5.46
N ARG A 26 -0.07 -6.47 -4.14
CA ARG A 26 -0.99 -7.20 -3.27
C ARG A 26 -2.36 -6.53 -3.22
N ALA A 27 -2.41 -5.20 -3.16
CA ALA A 27 -3.66 -4.45 -3.16
C ALA A 27 -4.43 -4.66 -4.47
N ILE A 28 -3.74 -4.60 -5.61
CA ILE A 28 -4.35 -4.83 -6.92
C ILE A 28 -4.87 -6.27 -7.04
N ASP A 29 -4.09 -7.25 -6.58
CA ASP A 29 -4.52 -8.66 -6.60
C ASP A 29 -5.80 -8.86 -5.78
N GLY A 30 -5.91 -8.17 -4.64
CA GLY A 30 -7.12 -8.20 -3.82
C GLY A 30 -8.33 -7.63 -4.54
N VAL A 31 -8.15 -6.53 -5.27
CA VAL A 31 -9.24 -5.93 -6.08
C VAL A 31 -9.65 -6.88 -7.20
N ILE A 32 -8.68 -7.48 -7.90
CA ILE A 32 -8.96 -8.43 -8.98
C ILE A 32 -9.78 -9.62 -8.46
N THR A 33 -9.40 -10.16 -7.30
CA THR A 33 -10.13 -11.26 -6.68
C THR A 33 -11.57 -10.87 -6.36
N ALA A 34 -11.76 -9.68 -5.78
CA ALA A 34 -13.10 -9.18 -5.44
C ALA A 34 -13.95 -8.96 -6.69
N VAL A 35 -13.34 -8.42 -7.77
CA VAL A 35 -14.04 -8.23 -9.04
C VAL A 35 -14.49 -9.56 -9.63
N ARG A 36 -13.62 -10.58 -9.60
CA ARG A 36 -13.99 -11.91 -10.11
C ARG A 36 -15.18 -12.48 -9.36
N GLN A 37 -15.23 -12.32 -8.04
CA GLN A 37 -16.35 -12.77 -7.23
C GLN A 37 -17.65 -12.03 -7.58
N GLN A 38 -17.56 -10.72 -7.80
CA GLN A 38 -18.73 -9.93 -8.18
C GLN A 38 -19.22 -10.27 -9.59
N VAL A 39 -18.31 -10.55 -10.52
CA VAL A 39 -18.67 -10.98 -11.87
C VAL A 39 -19.49 -12.27 -11.82
N ASP A 40 -19.09 -13.23 -10.99
CA ASP A 40 -19.83 -14.49 -10.83
C ASP A 40 -21.25 -14.27 -10.30
N GLY A 41 -21.47 -13.19 -9.56
CA GLY A 41 -22.77 -12.87 -8.99
C GLY A 41 -23.62 -11.92 -9.83
N LEU A 42 -23.18 -11.56 -11.05
CA LEU A 42 -23.94 -10.64 -11.91
C LEU A 42 -25.23 -11.29 -12.39
N GLN A 43 -26.37 -10.71 -12.03
CA GLN A 43 -27.69 -11.22 -12.38
C GLN A 43 -28.68 -10.14 -12.80
N SER A 44 -28.31 -8.87 -12.66
CA SER A 44 -29.22 -7.75 -12.87
C SER A 44 -28.47 -6.50 -13.29
N VAL A 45 -29.21 -5.51 -13.78
CA VAL A 45 -28.67 -4.19 -14.07
C VAL A 45 -28.11 -3.56 -12.79
N ASP A 46 -28.79 -3.74 -11.67
CA ASP A 46 -28.34 -3.18 -10.38
C ASP A 46 -26.99 -3.77 -9.99
N SER A 47 -26.80 -5.09 -10.08
CA SER A 47 -25.52 -5.73 -9.75
C SER A 47 -24.41 -5.27 -10.70
N LEU A 48 -24.73 -5.00 -11.96
CA LEU A 48 -23.77 -4.49 -12.93
C LEU A 48 -23.25 -3.09 -12.52
N TRP A 49 -24.18 -2.21 -12.17
CA TRP A 49 -23.78 -0.85 -11.74
C TRP A 49 -23.09 -0.86 -10.38
N GLN A 50 -23.45 -1.78 -9.49
CA GLN A 50 -22.72 -1.96 -8.23
C GLN A 50 -21.26 -2.34 -8.47
N LEU A 51 -21.00 -3.18 -9.47
CA LEU A 51 -19.61 -3.52 -9.85
C LEU A 51 -18.86 -2.28 -10.36
N HIS A 52 -19.51 -1.48 -11.20
CA HIS A 52 -18.93 -0.24 -11.69
C HIS A 52 -18.58 0.71 -10.53
N ASP A 53 -19.51 0.89 -9.58
CA ASP A 53 -19.30 1.76 -8.42
C ASP A 53 -18.18 1.23 -7.53
N PHE A 54 -18.13 -0.09 -7.32
CA PHE A 54 -17.06 -0.73 -6.55
C PHE A 54 -15.70 -0.43 -7.18
N LEU A 55 -15.57 -0.59 -8.49
CA LEU A 55 -14.31 -0.31 -9.20
C LEU A 55 -13.90 1.15 -9.08
N SER A 56 -14.85 2.05 -9.22
CA SER A 56 -14.60 3.49 -9.11
C SER A 56 -14.08 3.85 -7.72
N ILE A 57 -14.69 3.31 -6.67
CA ILE A 57 -14.28 3.53 -5.28
C ILE A 57 -12.88 2.94 -5.05
N GLN A 58 -12.63 1.71 -5.50
CA GLN A 58 -11.33 1.06 -5.32
C GLN A 58 -10.21 1.81 -6.03
N ARG A 59 -10.47 2.29 -7.23
CA ARG A 59 -9.50 3.09 -7.96
C ARG A 59 -9.13 4.36 -7.18
N HIS A 60 -10.13 5.05 -6.65
CA HIS A 60 -9.91 6.27 -5.88
C HIS A 60 -9.11 5.98 -4.61
N VAL A 61 -9.47 4.93 -3.88
CA VAL A 61 -8.77 4.52 -2.65
C VAL A 61 -7.31 4.18 -2.94
N ILE A 62 -7.06 3.39 -3.98
CA ILE A 62 -5.70 2.96 -4.34
C ILE A 62 -4.86 4.16 -4.79
N GLU A 63 -5.40 5.01 -5.66
CA GLU A 63 -4.66 6.18 -6.14
C GLU A 63 -4.33 7.15 -5.00
N GLY A 64 -5.23 7.31 -4.03
CA GLY A 64 -4.98 8.18 -2.88
C GLY A 64 -4.02 7.58 -1.85
N ARG A 65 -4.01 6.25 -1.72
CA ARG A 65 -3.21 5.55 -0.73
C ARG A 65 -1.76 5.35 -1.17
N PHE A 66 -1.56 5.01 -2.43
CA PHE A 66 -0.23 4.67 -2.95
C PHE A 66 0.44 5.90 -3.56
N ASP A 67 0.86 6.81 -2.66
CA ASP A 67 1.58 8.02 -3.00
C ASP A 67 3.01 7.90 -2.45
N PHE A 68 3.98 7.76 -3.35
CA PHE A 68 5.37 7.58 -2.96
C PHE A 68 6.05 8.95 -2.80
N ARG A 69 6.06 9.45 -1.57
CA ARG A 69 6.78 10.65 -1.18
C ARG A 69 7.53 10.37 0.11
N LEU A 70 8.83 10.62 0.12
CA LEU A 70 9.67 10.30 1.27
C LEU A 70 9.23 11.01 2.55
N ASP A 71 8.68 12.21 2.45
CA ASP A 71 8.22 12.95 3.60
C ASP A 71 6.97 12.38 4.27
N GLY A 72 6.19 11.57 3.56
CA GLY A 72 4.98 10.94 4.10
C GLY A 72 5.00 9.42 4.08
N ILE A 73 6.06 8.80 3.58
CA ILE A 73 6.06 7.36 3.30
C ILE A 73 5.97 6.50 4.57
N LEU A 74 6.48 6.96 5.71
CA LEU A 74 6.40 6.20 6.95
C LEU A 74 4.96 5.99 7.40
N PHE A 75 4.13 7.02 7.23
CA PHE A 75 2.70 6.92 7.51
C PHE A 75 2.02 5.93 6.56
N VAL A 76 2.37 5.98 5.28
CA VAL A 76 1.85 5.04 4.28
C VAL A 76 2.22 3.60 4.65
N PHE A 77 3.50 3.36 4.99
CA PHE A 77 3.95 2.03 5.40
C PHE A 77 3.23 1.53 6.66
N ALA A 78 3.03 2.40 7.64
CA ALA A 78 2.30 2.03 8.86
C ALA A 78 0.87 1.57 8.52
N SER A 79 0.19 2.29 7.64
CA SER A 79 -1.14 1.95 7.16
C SER A 79 -1.15 0.59 6.44
N LEU A 80 -0.16 0.35 5.59
CA LEU A 80 -0.05 -0.90 4.82
C LEU A 80 0.23 -2.09 5.75
N VAL A 81 1.09 -1.91 6.76
CA VAL A 81 1.36 -2.96 7.76
C VAL A 81 0.11 -3.25 8.57
N LYS A 82 -0.58 -2.22 9.03
CA LYS A 82 -1.82 -2.36 9.80
C LYS A 82 -2.86 -3.17 9.03
N ASP A 83 -2.97 -2.95 7.74
CA ASP A 83 -3.97 -3.62 6.90
C ASP A 83 -3.50 -4.97 6.32
N GLY A 84 -2.30 -5.42 6.68
CA GLY A 84 -1.79 -6.71 6.24
C GLY A 84 -1.28 -6.76 4.81
N LEU A 85 -1.14 -5.61 4.14
CA LEU A 85 -0.60 -5.53 2.79
C LEU A 85 0.92 -5.56 2.77
N LEU A 86 1.54 -5.34 3.91
CA LEU A 86 2.99 -5.31 4.04
C LEU A 86 3.36 -5.93 5.39
N GLN A 87 4.37 -6.79 5.41
CA GLN A 87 4.91 -7.33 6.65
C GLN A 87 6.01 -6.40 7.16
N PHE A 88 6.09 -6.22 8.47
CA PHE A 88 7.09 -5.36 9.09
C PHE A 88 8.50 -5.77 8.65
N GLU A 89 8.76 -7.06 8.53
CA GLU A 89 10.05 -7.63 8.11
C GLU A 89 10.44 -7.23 6.69
N GLU A 90 9.47 -6.89 5.85
CA GLU A 90 9.72 -6.47 4.48
C GLU A 90 10.28 -5.04 4.40
N LEU A 91 10.30 -4.34 5.53
CA LEU A 91 10.89 -3.01 5.65
C LEU A 91 12.32 -3.04 6.22
N GLN A 92 12.89 -4.22 6.43
CA GLN A 92 14.27 -4.33 6.92
C GLN A 92 15.23 -3.61 5.99
N GLY A 93 16.13 -2.83 6.57
CA GLY A 93 17.05 -1.96 5.86
C GLY A 93 16.81 -0.48 6.14
N LEU A 94 15.64 -0.14 6.67
CA LEU A 94 15.38 1.20 7.21
C LEU A 94 16.05 1.30 8.59
N ASP A 95 16.43 2.53 8.98
CA ASP A 95 17.07 2.71 10.28
C ASP A 95 16.08 2.48 11.45
N ALA A 96 16.63 2.36 12.65
CA ALA A 96 15.84 2.04 13.84
C ALA A 96 14.78 3.11 14.14
N ASP A 97 15.09 4.39 13.89
CA ASP A 97 14.16 5.50 14.11
C ASP A 97 12.94 5.38 13.19
N LYS A 98 13.16 5.11 11.91
CA LYS A 98 12.08 4.93 10.95
C LYS A 98 11.23 3.71 11.28
N MET A 99 11.87 2.59 11.62
CA MET A 99 11.17 1.36 12.01
C MET A 99 10.32 1.58 13.26
N GLY A 100 10.85 2.31 14.24
CA GLY A 100 10.13 2.64 15.48
C GLY A 100 8.89 3.51 15.20
N LYS A 101 9.01 4.47 14.31
CA LYS A 101 7.88 5.33 13.92
C LYS A 101 6.79 4.55 13.23
N ILE A 102 7.16 3.65 12.31
CA ILE A 102 6.19 2.79 11.60
C ILE A 102 5.46 1.91 12.62
N THR A 103 6.19 1.28 13.53
CA THR A 103 5.60 0.42 14.56
C THR A 103 4.60 1.20 15.42
N ALA A 104 4.97 2.39 15.87
CA ALA A 104 4.09 3.22 16.71
C ALA A 104 2.82 3.63 15.95
N MET A 105 2.95 4.07 14.70
CA MET A 105 1.81 4.51 13.90
C MET A 105 0.91 3.33 13.48
N ALA A 106 1.44 2.14 13.30
CA ALA A 106 0.66 0.97 12.89
C ALA A 106 -0.28 0.49 14.01
N ARG A 107 -0.04 0.92 15.26
CA ARG A 107 -0.91 0.57 16.40
C ARG A 107 -2.23 1.35 16.43
N PHE A 108 -2.28 2.45 15.72
CA PHE A 108 -3.48 3.28 15.64
C PHE A 108 -4.24 3.01 14.36
#